data_593d02fc3a968d246b242a48708ee817
#
_entry.id   593d02fc3a968d246b242a48708ee817
#
_cell.length_a   1.000
_cell.length_b   1.000
_cell.length_c   1.000
_cell.angle_alpha   90.00
_cell.angle_beta   90.00
_cell.angle_gamma   90.00
#
_symmetry.space_group_name_H-M   'P 1'
#
loop_
_entity.id
_entity.type
_entity.pdbx_description
1 polymer ?
#
loop_
_entity_poly.entity_id
_entity_poly.type
_entity_poly.pdbx_seq_one_letter_code
_entity_poly.pdbx_strand_id
1 'polypeptide(L)'
;VPPRSPSRGRIRLADGRVIELERTVIVGRRPRSTRPAENELPTLVAVDGPQHDISRNHVEIRAEGEHVLAVDLASTNGTVLLRGGHDPVRLHPNEPTMVIDADVLDLGDGVTLTFEDLP
;
A
#
# COMPACT_ATOMS: atom_id res chain seq x y z
N VAL A 1 -21.40 -18.78 -12.60
CA VAL A 1 -20.69 -17.55 -12.27
C VAL A 1 -19.21 -17.84 -12.28
N PRO A 2 -18.43 -17.16 -13.11
CA PRO A 2 -17.00 -17.37 -13.05
C PRO A 2 -16.51 -16.98 -11.66
N PRO A 3 -15.64 -17.79 -11.06
CA PRO A 3 -15.11 -17.43 -9.76
C PRO A 3 -14.38 -16.10 -9.86
N ARG A 4 -14.61 -15.24 -8.90
CA ARG A 4 -13.79 -14.04 -8.77
C ARG A 4 -12.35 -14.48 -8.61
N SER A 5 -11.44 -13.74 -9.21
CA SER A 5 -10.04 -13.94 -8.87
C SER A 5 -9.93 -13.81 -7.35
N PRO A 6 -9.38 -14.79 -6.65
CA PRO A 6 -9.25 -14.68 -5.22
C PRO A 6 -8.47 -13.43 -4.85
N SER A 7 -8.88 -12.79 -3.77
CA SER A 7 -8.11 -11.68 -3.21
C SER A 7 -6.69 -12.16 -2.95
N ARG A 8 -5.71 -11.32 -3.27
CA ARG A 8 -4.29 -11.62 -3.06
C ARG A 8 -3.82 -11.18 -1.68
N GLY A 9 -4.73 -11.17 -0.74
CA GLY A 9 -4.49 -10.70 0.59
C GLY A 9 -5.22 -9.40 0.85
N ARG A 10 -4.90 -8.78 1.96
CA ARG A 10 -5.53 -7.53 2.34
C ARG A 10 -4.58 -6.64 3.12
N ILE A 11 -4.96 -5.39 3.24
CA ILE A 11 -4.23 -4.39 4.02
C ILE A 11 -5.13 -3.95 5.15
N ARG A 12 -4.60 -3.99 6.37
CA ARG A 12 -5.28 -3.42 7.54
C ARG A 12 -4.63 -2.09 7.89
N LEU A 13 -5.44 -1.05 7.95
CA LEU A 13 -4.98 0.28 8.33
C LEU A 13 -4.99 0.43 9.84
N ALA A 14 -4.18 1.35 10.36
CA ALA A 14 -4.10 1.61 11.80
C ALA A 14 -5.44 2.03 12.41
N ASP A 15 -6.33 2.61 11.61
CA ASP A 15 -7.67 3.02 12.07
C ASP A 15 -8.71 1.89 12.03
N GLY A 16 -8.29 0.69 11.63
CA GLY A 16 -9.17 -0.49 11.59
C GLY A 16 -9.77 -0.80 10.25
N ARG A 17 -9.63 0.07 9.25
CA ARG A 17 -10.15 -0.23 7.90
C ARG A 17 -9.37 -1.39 7.29
N VAL A 18 -10.07 -2.19 6.50
CA VAL A 18 -9.48 -3.33 5.79
C VAL A 18 -9.75 -3.17 4.30
N ILE A 19 -8.70 -3.27 3.49
CA ILE A 19 -8.78 -3.10 2.04
C ILE A 19 -8.34 -4.40 1.39
N GLU A 20 -9.21 -5.00 0.59
CA GLU A 20 -8.85 -6.22 -0.15
C GLU A 20 -7.97 -5.90 -1.34
N LEU A 21 -6.96 -6.74 -1.59
CA LEU A 21 -6.03 -6.54 -2.69
C LEU A 21 -6.56 -7.18 -3.97
N GLU A 22 -7.71 -6.71 -4.44
CA GLU A 22 -8.32 -7.16 -5.68
C GLU A 22 -7.82 -6.37 -6.89
N ARG A 23 -7.28 -5.20 -6.64
CA ARG A 23 -6.74 -4.30 -7.67
C ARG A 23 -5.66 -3.43 -7.04
N THR A 24 -4.99 -2.65 -7.86
CA THR A 24 -4.00 -1.69 -7.38
C THR A 24 -4.63 -0.75 -6.36
N VAL A 25 -3.92 -0.50 -5.28
CA VAL A 25 -4.36 0.40 -4.20
C VAL A 25 -3.39 1.57 -4.15
N ILE A 26 -3.92 2.79 -4.15
CA ILE A 26 -3.12 4.00 -3.95
C ILE A 26 -3.53 4.61 -2.63
N VAL A 27 -2.57 4.77 -1.73
CA VAL A 27 -2.79 5.30 -0.38
C VAL A 27 -2.13 6.66 -0.28
N GLY A 28 -2.85 7.63 0.25
CA GLY A 28 -2.32 8.96 0.44
C GLY A 28 -3.34 9.88 1.08
N ARG A 29 -2.96 11.14 1.26
CA ARG A 29 -3.85 12.13 1.85
C ARG A 29 -4.98 12.52 0.90
N ARG A 30 -4.67 12.57 -0.41
CA ARG A 30 -5.66 12.87 -1.46
C ARG A 30 -5.32 12.02 -2.68
N PRO A 31 -5.49 10.70 -2.60
CA PRO A 31 -5.02 9.82 -3.66
C PRO A 31 -5.80 10.03 -4.95
N ARG A 32 -5.09 9.89 -6.07
CA ARG A 32 -5.67 9.98 -7.41
C ARG A 32 -5.10 8.87 -8.26
N SER A 33 -5.88 8.43 -9.23
CA SER A 33 -5.38 7.50 -10.23
C SER A 33 -4.28 8.19 -11.05
N THR A 34 -3.13 7.54 -11.17
CA THR A 34 -2.01 8.04 -11.96
C THR A 34 -2.05 7.53 -13.40
N ARG A 35 -3.02 6.65 -13.72
CA ARG A 35 -3.15 6.02 -15.04
C ARG A 35 -4.61 6.03 -15.48
N PRO A 36 -5.13 7.20 -15.89
CA PRO A 36 -6.58 7.32 -16.18
C PRO A 36 -7.07 6.48 -17.34
N ALA A 37 -6.18 5.98 -18.18
CA ALA A 37 -6.57 5.17 -19.35
C ALA A 37 -6.61 3.66 -19.05
N GLU A 38 -6.35 3.24 -17.83
CA GLU A 38 -6.38 1.83 -17.45
C GLU A 38 -7.80 1.30 -17.43
N ASN A 39 -7.95 0.02 -17.79
CA ASN A 39 -9.26 -0.65 -17.77
C ASN A 39 -9.78 -0.85 -16.36
N GLU A 40 -8.90 -0.95 -15.39
CA GLU A 40 -9.27 -1.09 -13.99
C GLU A 40 -8.85 0.13 -13.21
N LEU A 41 -9.79 0.77 -12.56
CA LEU A 41 -9.49 1.89 -11.69
C LEU A 41 -8.89 1.37 -10.38
N PRO A 42 -7.85 2.02 -9.87
CA PRO A 42 -7.28 1.63 -8.58
C PRO A 42 -8.25 1.94 -7.45
N THR A 43 -8.08 1.22 -6.34
CA THR A 43 -8.75 1.57 -5.09
C THR A 43 -8.00 2.74 -4.47
N LEU A 44 -8.68 3.82 -4.19
CA LEU A 44 -8.09 5.00 -3.58
C LEU A 44 -8.40 5.01 -2.09
N VAL A 45 -7.37 5.06 -1.26
CA VAL A 45 -7.51 5.02 0.19
C VAL A 45 -6.95 6.32 0.77
N ALA A 46 -7.83 7.14 1.30
CA ALA A 46 -7.43 8.40 1.92
C ALA A 46 -7.04 8.16 3.38
N VAL A 47 -5.86 8.62 3.75
CA VAL A 47 -5.34 8.54 5.11
C VAL A 47 -4.71 9.88 5.48
N ASP A 48 -4.67 10.19 6.75
CA ASP A 48 -4.00 11.39 7.22
C ASP A 48 -3.66 11.20 8.70
N GLY A 49 -2.73 12.00 9.18
CA GLY A 49 -2.35 12.02 10.58
C GLY A 49 -2.38 13.44 11.13
N PRO A 50 -2.12 13.62 12.43
CA PRO A 50 -2.22 14.92 13.08
C PRO A 50 -1.29 15.99 12.54
N GLN A 51 -0.16 15.59 11.93
CA GLN A 51 0.81 16.53 11.36
C GLN A 51 0.59 16.79 9.88
N HIS A 52 -0.35 16.09 9.24
CA HIS A 52 -0.61 16.16 7.81
C HIS A 52 0.65 15.89 6.97
N ASP A 53 1.48 14.95 7.43
CA ASP A 53 2.75 14.61 6.79
C ASP A 53 2.64 13.55 5.70
N ILE A 54 1.44 13.08 5.41
CA ILE A 54 1.22 12.08 4.37
C ILE A 54 1.11 12.78 3.02
N SER A 55 1.87 12.31 2.04
CA SER A 55 1.80 12.85 0.69
C SER A 55 0.45 12.54 0.04
N ARG A 56 0.06 13.32 -0.96
CA ARG A 56 -1.22 13.13 -1.65
C ARG A 56 -1.33 11.75 -2.23
N ASN A 57 -0.34 11.32 -3.00
CA ASN A 57 -0.15 9.94 -3.43
C ASN A 57 1.12 9.46 -2.73
N HIS A 58 0.98 8.66 -1.70
CA HIS A 58 2.12 8.30 -0.87
C HIS A 58 2.73 6.97 -1.27
N VAL A 59 1.92 5.93 -1.39
CA VAL A 59 2.39 4.60 -1.71
C VAL A 59 1.36 3.88 -2.57
N GLU A 60 1.85 3.07 -3.50
CA GLU A 60 1.01 2.23 -4.36
C GLU A 60 1.26 0.77 -4.02
N ILE A 61 0.20 0.00 -3.90
CA ILE A 61 0.28 -1.43 -3.65
C ILE A 61 -0.29 -2.15 -4.87
N ARG A 62 0.51 -3.02 -5.48
CA ARG A 62 0.12 -3.79 -6.67
C ARG A 62 0.23 -5.27 -6.39
N ALA A 63 -0.78 -6.02 -6.83
CA ALA A 63 -0.71 -7.48 -6.84
C ALA A 63 -0.37 -7.92 -8.24
N GLU A 64 0.77 -8.57 -8.41
CA GLU A 64 1.26 -9.05 -9.70
C GLU A 64 1.61 -10.53 -9.59
N GLY A 65 0.85 -11.39 -10.30
CA GLY A 65 1.01 -12.82 -10.17
C GLY A 65 0.76 -13.27 -8.75
N GLU A 66 1.73 -13.94 -8.14
CA GLU A 66 1.64 -14.40 -6.75
C GLU A 66 2.34 -13.44 -5.80
N HIS A 67 2.77 -12.28 -6.29
CA HIS A 67 3.54 -11.33 -5.50
C HIS A 67 2.76 -10.06 -5.27
N VAL A 68 3.03 -9.42 -4.13
CA VAL A 68 2.49 -8.11 -3.81
C VAL A 68 3.66 -7.14 -3.73
N LEU A 69 3.54 -6.03 -4.44
CA LEU A 69 4.62 -5.05 -4.55
C LEU A 69 4.16 -3.71 -3.98
N ALA A 70 5.03 -3.08 -3.22
CA ALA A 70 4.82 -1.74 -2.69
C ALA A 70 5.78 -0.78 -3.38
N VAL A 71 5.26 0.39 -3.77
CA VAL A 71 6.04 1.42 -4.45
C VAL A 71 5.81 2.75 -3.76
N ASP A 72 6.87 3.32 -3.19
CA ASP A 72 6.79 4.68 -2.65
C ASP A 72 6.70 5.66 -3.83
N LEU A 73 5.69 6.50 -3.83
CA LEU A 73 5.42 7.41 -4.95
C LEU A 73 6.16 8.74 -4.77
N ALA A 74 7.44 8.66 -4.45
CA ALA A 74 8.28 9.83 -4.18
C ALA A 74 7.69 10.72 -3.09
N SER A 75 7.19 10.08 -2.03
CA SER A 75 6.58 10.78 -0.92
C SER A 75 7.59 11.67 -0.20
N THR A 76 7.09 12.75 0.41
CA THR A 76 7.95 13.72 1.11
C THR A 76 8.69 13.07 2.26
N ASN A 77 8.00 12.26 3.07
CA ASN A 77 8.59 11.68 4.29
C ASN A 77 9.01 10.23 4.14
N GLY A 78 8.74 9.62 2.99
CA GLY A 78 9.13 8.24 2.71
C GLY A 78 8.18 7.21 3.27
N THR A 79 8.45 5.97 2.91
CA THR A 79 7.73 4.79 3.37
C THR A 79 8.75 3.81 3.92
N VAL A 80 8.53 3.29 5.13
CA VAL A 80 9.44 2.37 5.79
C VAL A 80 8.79 1.00 5.90
N LEU A 81 9.50 -0.03 5.46
CA LEU A 81 9.07 -1.42 5.58
C LEU A 81 9.55 -1.98 6.91
N LEU A 82 8.62 -2.49 7.70
CA LEU A 82 8.89 -3.13 8.98
C LEU A 82 8.57 -4.62 8.84
N ARG A 83 9.59 -5.44 8.99
CA ARG A 83 9.47 -6.91 8.91
C ARG A 83 10.04 -7.51 10.17
N GLY A 84 9.30 -8.44 10.77
CA GLY A 84 9.72 -9.09 12.01
C GLY A 84 11.11 -9.70 11.88
N GLY A 85 11.97 -9.45 12.85
CA GLY A 85 13.33 -9.98 12.85
C GLY A 85 14.32 -9.25 11.95
N HIS A 86 13.91 -8.17 11.32
CA HIS A 86 14.75 -7.38 10.42
C HIS A 86 14.74 -5.91 10.81
N ASP A 87 15.81 -5.20 10.47
CA ASP A 87 15.86 -3.76 10.65
C ASP A 87 14.89 -3.06 9.71
N PRO A 88 14.34 -1.91 10.12
CA PRO A 88 13.48 -1.13 9.23
C PRO A 88 14.21 -0.76 7.93
N VAL A 89 13.49 -0.83 6.82
CA VAL A 89 14.05 -0.52 5.50
C VAL A 89 13.22 0.57 4.85
N ARG A 90 13.85 1.69 4.51
CA ARG A 90 13.18 2.75 3.77
C ARG A 90 13.11 2.36 2.29
N LEU A 91 11.93 2.42 1.70
CA LEU A 91 11.76 2.10 0.29
C LEU A 91 12.39 3.19 -0.58
N HIS A 92 13.01 2.77 -1.69
CA HIS A 92 13.51 3.71 -2.68
C HIS A 92 12.33 4.26 -3.49
N PRO A 93 12.25 5.57 -3.72
CA PRO A 93 11.14 6.15 -4.47
C PRO A 93 11.00 5.52 -5.87
N ASN A 94 9.76 5.22 -6.23
CA ASN A 94 9.39 4.68 -7.53
C ASN A 94 10.00 3.32 -7.87
N GLU A 95 10.53 2.62 -6.88
CA GLU A 95 11.11 1.29 -7.06
C GLU A 95 10.23 0.24 -6.38
N PRO A 96 9.67 -0.73 -7.12
CA PRO A 96 8.84 -1.77 -6.52
C PRO A 96 9.62 -2.63 -5.53
N THR A 97 9.03 -2.89 -4.37
CA THR A 97 9.59 -3.74 -3.34
C THR A 97 8.57 -4.81 -3.00
N MET A 98 8.98 -6.08 -3.05
CA MET A 98 8.09 -7.18 -2.70
C MET A 98 7.82 -7.19 -1.20
N VAL A 99 6.54 -7.33 -0.84
CA VAL A 99 6.12 -7.46 0.55
C VAL A 99 5.58 -8.86 0.79
N ILE A 100 5.65 -9.33 2.02
CA ILE A 100 5.17 -10.65 2.42
C ILE A 100 4.17 -10.52 3.56
N ASP A 101 3.53 -11.64 3.89
CA ASP A 101 2.53 -11.67 4.95
C ASP A 101 3.09 -11.13 6.26
N ALA A 102 2.28 -10.36 6.98
CA ALA A 102 2.60 -9.69 8.24
C ALA A 102 3.57 -8.50 8.13
N ASP A 103 4.05 -8.16 6.92
CA ASP A 103 4.83 -6.94 6.75
C ASP A 103 3.98 -5.70 7.07
N VAL A 104 4.64 -4.67 7.55
CA VAL A 104 4.00 -3.39 7.85
C VAL A 104 4.72 -2.29 7.09
N LEU A 105 3.95 -1.41 6.45
CA LEU A 105 4.49 -0.18 5.86
C LEU A 105 4.12 0.98 6.79
N ASP A 106 5.12 1.73 7.20
CA ASP A 106 4.95 2.92 8.03
C ASP A 106 5.12 4.14 7.13
N LEU A 107 4.04 4.89 6.98
CA LEU A 107 4.03 6.10 6.17
C LEU A 107 4.38 7.34 6.99
N GLY A 108 4.58 7.17 8.28
CA GLY A 108 4.77 8.28 9.21
C GLY A 108 3.44 8.79 9.75
N ASP A 109 3.52 9.71 10.70
CA ASP A 109 2.35 10.41 11.24
C ASP A 109 1.28 9.45 11.81
N GLY A 110 1.71 8.29 12.30
CA GLY A 110 0.82 7.28 12.87
C GLY A 110 0.07 6.43 11.86
N VAL A 111 0.37 6.59 10.56
CA VAL A 111 -0.31 5.83 9.52
C VAL A 111 0.50 4.59 9.16
N THR A 112 -0.09 3.42 9.39
CA THR A 112 0.54 2.14 9.06
C THR A 112 -0.39 1.26 8.25
N LEU A 113 0.22 0.43 7.40
CA LEU A 113 -0.50 -0.56 6.59
C LEU A 113 0.07 -1.93 6.95
N THR A 114 -0.76 -2.83 7.45
CA THR A 114 -0.35 -4.19 7.79
C THR A 114 -0.88 -5.14 6.72
N PHE A 115 0.00 -5.95 6.15
CA PHE A 115 -0.39 -6.92 5.12
C PHE A 115 -0.81 -8.22 5.79
N GLU A 116 -1.97 -8.75 5.37
CA GLU A 116 -2.53 -9.98 5.91
C GLU A 116 -2.94 -10.91 4.78
N ASP A 117 -2.78 -12.21 5.03
CA ASP A 117 -3.18 -13.28 4.10
C ASP A 117 -2.57 -13.16 2.70
N LEU A 118 -1.34 -12.72 2.63
CA LEU A 118 -0.61 -12.68 1.35
C LEU A 118 -0.23 -14.11 0.92
N PRO A 119 -0.18 -14.35 -0.41
CA PRO A 119 0.23 -15.67 -0.91
C PRO A 119 1.67 -16.02 -0.51
#